data_cefed977395b423d00911348a26c4746
#
_entry.id   cefed977395b423d00911348a26c4746
#
_cell.length_a   1.000
_cell.length_b   1.000
_cell.length_c   1.000
_cell.angle_alpha   90.00
_cell.angle_beta   90.00
_cell.angle_gamma   90.00
#
_symmetry.space_group_name_H-M   'P 1'
#
loop_
_entity.id
_entity.type
_entity.pdbx_description
1 polymer ?
#
loop_
_entity_poly.entity_id
_entity_poly.type
_entity_poly.pdbx_seq_one_letter_code
_entity_poly.pdbx_strand_id
1 'polypeptide(L)'
;MSWGGTSFVARGAAVGLLALAALAAPTTGNADERPLFIALGETVKAPIGWVEFCVEYDPECKTKSSQPRDVVLTAQAWKDLERVNLYVNSHVKPMTDLEHWGVVERWNYPEDGYGDCEDYVLQKRRLLLQAGWPREALLITVVRDKRGDGHAVLTVKSDKGEYILDNQSDQILLWSDTGYRFVKRQAQSDPNVWIALGEPHPAPATASSR
;
A
#
# COMPACT_ATOMS: atom_id res chain seq x y z
N MET A 1 -53.13 -85.47 36.48
CA MET A 1 -53.06 -85.62 35.01
C MET A 1 -52.34 -84.42 34.47
N SER A 2 -51.17 -84.65 33.96
CA SER A 2 -50.16 -83.74 33.57
C SER A 2 -50.27 -83.40 32.08
N TRP A 3 -50.09 -82.21 31.69
CA TRP A 3 -49.66 -81.84 30.32
C TRP A 3 -48.70 -80.63 30.37
N GLY A 4 -47.50 -80.92 29.89
CA GLY A 4 -46.44 -79.91 29.78
C GLY A 4 -46.58 -79.10 28.54
N GLY A 5 -46.17 -77.86 28.63
CA GLY A 5 -46.04 -76.95 27.53
C GLY A 5 -44.61 -76.42 27.47
N THR A 6 -43.89 -76.77 26.42
CA THR A 6 -42.52 -76.35 26.11
C THR A 6 -42.56 -74.97 25.48
N SER A 7 -41.95 -73.99 26.13
CA SER A 7 -41.76 -72.63 25.59
C SER A 7 -40.47 -72.57 24.77
N PHE A 8 -40.60 -72.23 23.50
CA PHE A 8 -39.48 -71.86 22.62
C PHE A 8 -39.05 -70.39 22.87
N VAL A 9 -37.81 -70.24 23.26
CA VAL A 9 -37.17 -68.92 23.40
C VAL A 9 -36.53 -68.53 22.06
N ALA A 10 -37.11 -67.61 21.38
CA ALA A 10 -36.50 -66.99 20.18
C ALA A 10 -35.42 -65.98 20.58
N ARG A 11 -34.18 -66.26 20.24
CA ARG A 11 -33.07 -65.27 20.37
C ARG A 11 -33.12 -64.32 19.21
N GLY A 12 -33.57 -63.09 19.46
CA GLY A 12 -33.43 -61.95 18.53
C GLY A 12 -32.02 -61.40 18.56
N ALA A 13 -31.33 -61.50 17.43
CA ALA A 13 -30.04 -60.82 17.23
C ALA A 13 -30.30 -59.31 16.92
N ALA A 14 -29.93 -58.47 17.84
CA ALA A 14 -29.93 -57.00 17.60
C ALA A 14 -28.69 -56.65 16.81
N VAL A 15 -28.86 -56.23 15.53
CA VAL A 15 -27.82 -55.60 14.70
C VAL A 15 -27.75 -54.15 15.07
N GLY A 16 -26.71 -53.75 15.82
CA GLY A 16 -26.45 -52.36 16.15
C GLY A 16 -25.86 -51.64 14.93
N LEU A 17 -26.60 -50.71 14.33
CA LEU A 17 -26.05 -49.72 13.38
C LEU A 17 -25.21 -48.70 14.15
N LEU A 18 -23.89 -48.76 14.00
CA LEU A 18 -23.00 -47.67 14.40
C LEU A 18 -23.10 -46.53 13.36
N ALA A 19 -23.81 -45.47 13.71
CA ALA A 19 -23.79 -44.23 12.94
C ALA A 19 -22.45 -43.49 13.21
N LEU A 20 -21.53 -43.49 12.23
CA LEU A 20 -20.37 -42.61 12.26
C LEU A 20 -20.85 -41.18 12.04
N ALA A 21 -20.92 -40.38 13.10
CA ALA A 21 -21.06 -38.94 13.00
C ALA A 21 -19.71 -38.34 12.53
N ALA A 22 -19.62 -37.97 11.27
CA ALA A 22 -18.50 -37.19 10.75
C ALA A 22 -18.54 -35.77 11.38
N LEU A 23 -17.70 -35.53 12.36
CA LEU A 23 -17.43 -34.20 12.88
C LEU A 23 -16.76 -33.37 11.78
N ALA A 24 -17.52 -32.54 11.06
CA ALA A 24 -16.99 -31.52 10.20
C ALA A 24 -16.27 -30.48 11.08
N ALA A 25 -14.94 -30.48 11.06
CA ALA A 25 -14.16 -29.44 11.70
C ALA A 25 -14.49 -28.09 11.00
N PRO A 26 -14.75 -27.02 11.75
CA PRO A 26 -14.91 -25.70 11.13
C PRO A 26 -13.59 -25.36 10.45
N THR A 27 -13.60 -25.16 9.14
CA THR A 27 -12.53 -24.49 8.42
C THR A 27 -12.51 -23.06 8.93
N THR A 28 -11.55 -22.73 9.80
CA THR A 28 -11.22 -21.34 10.12
C THR A 28 -10.77 -20.72 8.82
N GLY A 29 -11.68 -19.99 8.15
CA GLY A 29 -11.32 -19.12 7.06
C GLY A 29 -10.26 -18.15 7.60
N ASN A 30 -9.05 -18.16 7.04
CA ASN A 30 -8.10 -17.10 7.27
C ASN A 30 -8.81 -15.80 6.90
N ALA A 31 -9.06 -14.94 7.89
CA ALA A 31 -9.36 -13.56 7.60
C ALA A 31 -8.22 -13.08 6.71
N ASP A 32 -8.55 -12.56 5.54
CA ASP A 32 -7.58 -12.03 4.57
C ASP A 32 -6.81 -10.92 5.29
N GLU A 33 -5.63 -11.28 5.82
CA GLU A 33 -4.81 -10.39 6.62
C GLU A 33 -4.22 -9.38 5.65
N ARG A 34 -4.78 -8.17 5.65
CA ARG A 34 -4.37 -7.09 4.73
C ARG A 34 -2.87 -6.85 4.86
N PRO A 35 -2.12 -6.87 3.76
CA PRO A 35 -0.69 -6.67 3.83
C PRO A 35 -0.38 -5.25 4.31
N LEU A 36 0.39 -5.14 5.41
CA LEU A 36 0.79 -3.86 5.98
C LEU A 36 1.89 -3.17 5.15
N PHE A 37 2.68 -3.95 4.42
CA PHE A 37 3.83 -3.47 3.64
C PHE A 37 3.73 -3.91 2.19
N ILE A 38 4.14 -3.02 1.29
CA ILE A 38 4.16 -3.27 -0.15
C ILE A 38 5.33 -4.20 -0.49
N ALA A 39 5.08 -5.20 -1.31
CA ALA A 39 6.14 -6.05 -1.85
C ALA A 39 7.06 -5.22 -2.77
N LEU A 40 8.38 -5.38 -2.58
CA LEU A 40 9.40 -4.70 -3.35
C LEU A 40 9.88 -5.61 -4.47
N GLY A 41 9.95 -5.05 -5.68
CA GLY A 41 10.48 -5.71 -6.85
C GLY A 41 11.92 -5.27 -7.18
N GLU A 42 12.24 -5.26 -8.45
CA GLU A 42 13.55 -4.86 -8.96
C GLU A 42 13.74 -3.34 -9.02
N THR A 43 14.99 -2.92 -9.18
CA THR A 43 15.34 -1.51 -9.43
C THR A 43 14.87 -1.11 -10.83
N VAL A 44 14.25 0.05 -10.92
CA VAL A 44 13.68 0.62 -12.15
C VAL A 44 14.13 2.07 -12.34
N LYS A 45 13.89 2.62 -13.53
CA LYS A 45 14.22 4.02 -13.82
C LYS A 45 13.36 4.97 -12.99
N ALA A 46 14.01 6.03 -12.48
CA ALA A 46 13.31 7.16 -11.86
C ALA A 46 12.33 7.82 -12.85
N PRO A 47 11.26 8.49 -12.37
CA PRO A 47 10.49 9.41 -13.20
C PRO A 47 11.38 10.52 -13.75
N ILE A 48 11.11 11.00 -14.96
CA ILE A 48 11.91 12.08 -15.55
C ILE A 48 11.79 13.36 -14.71
N GLY A 49 10.59 13.68 -14.21
CA GLY A 49 10.34 14.83 -13.35
C GLY A 49 11.22 14.81 -12.08
N TRP A 50 11.43 13.64 -11.46
CA TRP A 50 12.39 13.53 -10.34
C TRP A 50 13.83 13.82 -10.76
N VAL A 51 14.26 13.33 -11.93
CA VAL A 51 15.62 13.59 -12.42
C VAL A 51 15.84 15.08 -12.67
N GLU A 52 14.87 15.76 -13.28
CA GLU A 52 14.91 17.21 -13.55
C GLU A 52 14.80 18.02 -12.25
N PHE A 53 13.93 17.63 -11.31
CA PHE A 53 13.85 18.21 -9.97
C PHE A 53 15.22 18.18 -9.25
N CYS A 54 15.97 17.11 -9.38
CA CYS A 54 17.29 16.98 -8.77
C CYS A 54 18.35 17.92 -9.38
N VAL A 55 18.16 18.42 -10.59
CA VAL A 55 19.04 19.43 -11.19
C VAL A 55 18.81 20.78 -10.51
N GLU A 56 17.57 21.13 -10.21
CA GLU A 56 17.20 22.40 -9.59
C GLU A 56 17.36 22.34 -8.05
N TYR A 57 16.95 21.23 -7.43
CA TYR A 57 16.93 21.04 -5.97
C TYR A 57 17.95 19.97 -5.52
N ASP A 58 19.17 20.06 -6.01
CA ASP A 58 20.27 19.09 -5.80
C ASP A 58 20.45 18.61 -4.35
N PRO A 59 20.36 19.43 -3.29
CA PRO A 59 20.46 18.96 -1.92
C PRO A 59 19.39 17.93 -1.51
N GLU A 60 18.20 17.98 -2.14
CA GLU A 60 17.10 17.05 -1.89
C GLU A 60 17.44 15.61 -2.32
N CYS A 61 18.31 15.47 -3.31
CA CYS A 61 18.63 14.21 -3.96
C CYS A 61 19.96 13.59 -3.48
N LYS A 62 20.76 14.31 -2.72
CA LYS A 62 22.09 13.83 -2.26
C LYS A 62 22.08 13.08 -0.96
N THR A 63 21.02 13.21 -0.16
CA THR A 63 20.96 12.59 1.16
C THR A 63 20.70 11.09 1.04
N LYS A 64 21.67 10.29 1.45
CA LYS A 64 21.56 8.82 1.50
C LYS A 64 21.56 8.35 2.96
N SER A 65 20.91 7.24 3.23
CA SER A 65 20.91 6.60 4.55
C SER A 65 21.54 5.21 4.43
N SER A 66 22.57 4.96 5.23
CA SER A 66 23.17 3.63 5.36
C SER A 66 22.35 2.69 6.26
N GLN A 67 21.48 3.26 7.09
CA GLN A 67 20.60 2.54 8.01
C GLN A 67 19.20 3.15 7.96
N PRO A 68 18.41 2.82 6.93
CA PRO A 68 17.05 3.32 6.81
C PRO A 68 16.20 2.96 8.04
N ARG A 69 15.42 3.92 8.52
CA ARG A 69 14.54 3.76 9.68
C ARG A 69 13.10 3.97 9.28
N ASP A 70 12.24 3.12 9.79
CA ASP A 70 10.81 3.35 9.75
C ASP A 70 10.40 4.31 10.88
N VAL A 71 9.31 5.03 10.70
CA VAL A 71 8.77 5.90 11.75
C VAL A 71 8.06 5.04 12.79
N VAL A 72 8.29 5.35 14.08
CA VAL A 72 7.44 4.84 15.15
C VAL A 72 6.14 5.61 15.15
N LEU A 73 5.06 4.98 14.70
CA LEU A 73 3.76 5.63 14.51
C LEU A 73 3.01 5.76 15.84
N THR A 74 3.35 6.81 16.58
CA THR A 74 2.65 7.22 17.81
C THR A 74 1.37 7.98 17.47
N ALA A 75 0.49 8.19 18.47
CA ALA A 75 -0.69 9.02 18.29
C ALA A 75 -0.34 10.48 17.92
N GLN A 76 0.80 11.00 18.40
CA GLN A 76 1.28 12.33 17.99
C GLN A 76 1.77 12.32 16.55
N ALA A 77 2.56 11.34 16.16
CA ALA A 77 3.01 11.18 14.77
C ALA A 77 1.81 11.11 13.80
N TRP A 78 0.77 10.36 14.16
CA TRP A 78 -0.46 10.31 13.35
C TRP A 78 -1.10 11.68 13.17
N LYS A 79 -1.26 12.44 14.25
CA LYS A 79 -1.80 13.82 14.18
C LYS A 79 -0.93 14.75 13.33
N ASP A 80 0.38 14.58 13.35
CA ASP A 80 1.28 15.37 12.51
C ASP A 80 1.08 15.05 11.03
N LEU A 81 0.89 13.78 10.67
CA LEU A 81 0.54 13.38 9.30
C LEU A 81 -0.80 13.97 8.85
N GLU A 82 -1.85 13.84 9.68
CA GLU A 82 -3.17 14.40 9.38
C GLU A 82 -3.08 15.92 9.17
N ARG A 83 -2.38 16.62 10.05
CA ARG A 83 -2.21 18.08 9.96
C ARG A 83 -1.50 18.48 8.67
N VAL A 84 -0.40 17.80 8.31
CA VAL A 84 0.36 18.12 7.10
C VAL A 84 -0.45 17.78 5.84
N ASN A 85 -1.12 16.62 5.81
CA ASN A 85 -1.94 16.23 4.67
C ASN A 85 -3.04 17.25 4.41
N LEU A 86 -3.83 17.56 5.44
CA LEU A 86 -4.93 18.51 5.34
C LEU A 86 -4.45 19.93 5.03
N TYR A 87 -3.34 20.36 5.64
CA TYR A 87 -2.77 21.69 5.39
C TYR A 87 -2.42 21.86 3.91
N VAL A 88 -1.65 20.94 3.35
CA VAL A 88 -1.22 21.04 1.95
C VAL A 88 -2.42 20.92 1.00
N ASN A 89 -3.33 19.98 1.24
CA ASN A 89 -4.53 19.80 0.42
C ASN A 89 -5.42 21.06 0.39
N SER A 90 -5.47 21.82 1.48
CA SER A 90 -6.29 23.05 1.55
C SER A 90 -5.59 24.30 1.05
N HIS A 91 -4.25 24.35 0.99
CA HIS A 91 -3.48 25.55 0.64
C HIS A 91 -2.92 25.53 -0.78
N VAL A 92 -2.69 24.36 -1.35
CA VAL A 92 -2.30 24.23 -2.77
C VAL A 92 -3.56 24.03 -3.59
N LYS A 93 -3.68 24.76 -4.69
CA LYS A 93 -4.77 24.66 -5.66
C LYS A 93 -4.34 23.79 -6.82
N PRO A 94 -5.18 22.82 -7.26
CA PRO A 94 -4.81 21.95 -8.35
C PRO A 94 -4.65 22.74 -9.67
N MET A 95 -3.53 22.55 -10.32
CA MET A 95 -3.23 23.08 -11.65
C MET A 95 -2.21 22.14 -12.29
N THR A 96 -2.50 21.67 -13.49
CA THR A 96 -1.58 20.80 -14.22
C THR A 96 -0.35 21.60 -14.71
N ASP A 97 0.77 20.93 -14.88
CA ASP A 97 1.99 21.55 -15.42
C ASP A 97 1.78 22.20 -16.79
N LEU A 98 0.93 21.57 -17.61
CA LEU A 98 0.60 22.14 -18.92
C LEU A 98 -0.14 23.48 -18.81
N GLU A 99 -1.07 23.61 -17.87
CA GLU A 99 -1.79 24.85 -17.59
C GLU A 99 -0.91 25.91 -16.93
N HIS A 100 -0.02 25.46 -16.04
CA HIS A 100 0.80 26.33 -15.21
C HIS A 100 2.07 26.82 -15.93
N TRP A 101 2.79 25.89 -16.55
CA TRP A 101 4.13 26.14 -17.11
C TRP A 101 4.20 25.94 -18.63
N GLY A 102 3.14 25.40 -19.27
CA GLY A 102 3.14 25.07 -20.69
C GLY A 102 4.00 23.84 -21.05
N VAL A 103 4.37 23.04 -20.07
CA VAL A 103 5.14 21.79 -20.23
C VAL A 103 4.34 20.59 -19.73
N VAL A 104 4.72 19.38 -20.12
CA VAL A 104 3.94 18.17 -19.79
C VAL A 104 4.19 17.69 -18.36
N GLU A 105 5.40 17.92 -17.84
CA GLU A 105 5.85 17.40 -16.55
C GLU A 105 6.91 18.35 -15.99
N ARG A 106 6.72 18.84 -14.78
CA ARG A 106 7.68 19.68 -14.05
C ARG A 106 7.49 19.58 -12.55
N TRP A 107 8.28 18.79 -11.90
CA TRP A 107 8.27 18.68 -10.44
C TRP A 107 8.88 19.89 -9.78
N ASN A 108 8.11 20.60 -8.97
CA ASN A 108 8.57 21.77 -8.21
C ASN A 108 7.85 21.92 -6.86
N TYR A 109 8.31 22.81 -6.03
CA TYR A 109 7.55 23.20 -4.85
C TYR A 109 6.48 24.22 -5.25
N PRO A 110 5.24 24.08 -4.76
CA PRO A 110 4.11 24.98 -5.09
C PRO A 110 4.22 26.31 -4.33
N GLU A 111 5.27 27.09 -4.59
CA GLU A 111 5.57 28.33 -3.86
C GLU A 111 4.54 29.44 -4.14
N ASP A 112 3.86 29.41 -5.27
CA ASP A 112 2.79 30.33 -5.65
C ASP A 112 1.38 29.84 -5.27
N GLY A 113 1.30 28.66 -4.65
CA GLY A 113 0.06 28.05 -4.19
C GLY A 113 -0.68 27.22 -5.25
N TYR A 114 -0.04 26.88 -6.37
CA TYR A 114 -0.59 26.01 -7.41
C TYR A 114 0.34 24.83 -7.66
N GLY A 115 -0.21 23.69 -8.10
CA GLY A 115 0.56 22.50 -8.45
C GLY A 115 -0.32 21.29 -8.73
N ASP A 116 0.28 20.22 -9.23
CA ASP A 116 -0.39 18.94 -9.41
C ASP A 116 0.12 17.86 -8.42
N CYS A 117 -0.10 16.59 -8.70
CA CYS A 117 0.02 15.55 -7.67
C CYS A 117 1.41 15.46 -7.05
N GLU A 118 2.48 15.57 -7.83
CA GLU A 118 3.86 15.48 -7.32
C GLU A 118 4.27 16.70 -6.51
N ASP A 119 3.77 17.90 -6.85
CA ASP A 119 4.05 19.12 -6.10
C ASP A 119 3.45 19.06 -4.70
N TYR A 120 2.23 18.51 -4.57
CA TYR A 120 1.64 18.21 -3.25
C TYR A 120 2.50 17.22 -2.47
N VAL A 121 3.01 16.17 -3.12
CA VAL A 121 3.88 15.18 -2.48
C VAL A 121 5.17 15.82 -2.00
N LEU A 122 5.84 16.60 -2.83
CA LEU A 122 7.05 17.34 -2.49
C LEU A 122 6.83 18.26 -1.31
N GLN A 123 5.73 19.02 -1.30
CA GLN A 123 5.40 19.94 -0.23
C GLN A 123 5.10 19.24 1.09
N LYS A 124 4.30 18.15 1.08
CA LYS A 124 4.05 17.34 2.28
C LYS A 124 5.33 16.77 2.84
N ARG A 125 6.18 16.20 1.97
CA ARG A 125 7.48 15.66 2.34
C ARG A 125 8.38 16.73 2.94
N ARG A 126 8.48 17.92 2.34
CA ARG A 126 9.26 19.07 2.86
C ARG A 126 8.83 19.45 4.27
N LEU A 127 7.53 19.60 4.51
CA LEU A 127 7.00 19.96 5.84
C LEU A 127 7.29 18.89 6.90
N LEU A 128 7.16 17.62 6.56
CA LEU A 128 7.50 16.52 7.48
C LEU A 128 9.00 16.48 7.77
N LEU A 129 9.86 16.67 6.77
CA LEU A 129 11.32 16.76 6.97
C LEU A 129 11.69 17.94 7.90
N GLN A 130 11.06 19.10 7.73
CA GLN A 130 11.25 20.27 8.61
C GLN A 130 10.77 20.00 10.04
N ALA A 131 9.77 19.13 10.22
CA ALA A 131 9.32 18.66 11.52
C ALA A 131 10.20 17.53 12.11
N GLY A 132 11.32 17.18 11.46
CA GLY A 132 12.29 16.20 11.95
C GLY A 132 11.99 14.74 11.60
N TRP A 133 11.07 14.50 10.65
CA TRP A 133 10.78 13.15 10.18
C TRP A 133 11.96 12.57 9.39
N PRO A 134 12.26 11.28 9.50
CA PRO A 134 13.33 10.66 8.77
C PRO A 134 13.00 10.59 7.27
N ARG A 135 13.90 11.10 6.44
CA ARG A 135 13.75 11.15 4.98
C ARG A 135 13.48 9.76 4.38
N GLU A 136 14.16 8.78 4.91
CA GLU A 136 14.07 7.39 4.49
C GLU A 136 12.70 6.73 4.74
N ALA A 137 11.86 7.35 5.54
CA ALA A 137 10.48 6.91 5.77
C ALA A 137 9.44 7.68 4.92
N LEU A 138 9.87 8.71 4.17
CA LEU A 138 9.02 9.59 3.37
C LEU A 138 9.31 9.39 1.88
N LEU A 139 8.62 8.43 1.26
CA LEU A 139 8.96 7.91 -0.06
C LEU A 139 7.97 8.40 -1.11
N ILE A 140 8.48 9.16 -2.10
CA ILE A 140 7.69 9.54 -3.27
C ILE A 140 7.33 8.27 -4.04
N THR A 141 6.06 8.09 -4.33
CA THR A 141 5.51 6.85 -4.89
C THR A 141 4.64 7.18 -6.10
N VAL A 142 4.88 6.48 -7.20
CA VAL A 142 4.06 6.56 -8.42
C VAL A 142 3.06 5.42 -8.40
N VAL A 143 1.82 5.76 -8.62
CA VAL A 143 0.69 4.82 -8.69
C VAL A 143 -0.13 5.02 -9.96
N ARG A 144 -1.06 4.11 -10.22
CA ARG A 144 -2.23 4.35 -11.05
C ARG A 144 -3.43 4.50 -10.14
N ASP A 145 -4.15 5.59 -10.28
CA ASP A 145 -5.35 5.84 -9.49
C ASP A 145 -6.52 4.91 -9.88
N LYS A 146 -7.68 5.08 -9.26
CA LYS A 146 -8.86 4.23 -9.50
C LYS A 146 -9.40 4.31 -10.94
N ARG A 147 -9.03 5.35 -11.69
CA ARG A 147 -9.38 5.52 -13.12
C ARG A 147 -8.32 4.93 -14.04
N GLY A 148 -7.14 4.60 -13.48
CA GLY A 148 -5.97 4.11 -14.21
C GLY A 148 -5.02 5.23 -14.66
N ASP A 149 -5.28 6.49 -14.25
CA ASP A 149 -4.43 7.62 -14.57
C ASP A 149 -3.13 7.57 -13.75
N GLY A 150 -2.04 8.13 -14.30
CA GLY A 150 -0.79 8.32 -13.57
C GLY A 150 -1.01 9.27 -12.40
N HIS A 151 -0.44 8.91 -11.22
CA HIS A 151 -0.61 9.71 -10.03
C HIS A 151 0.59 9.56 -9.09
N ALA A 152 0.92 10.60 -8.34
CA ALA A 152 1.96 10.59 -7.32
C ALA A 152 1.35 10.74 -5.93
N VAL A 153 1.87 9.96 -4.98
CA VAL A 153 1.47 10.01 -3.56
C VAL A 153 2.70 9.95 -2.66
N LEU A 154 2.58 10.42 -1.43
CA LEU A 154 3.61 10.25 -0.41
C LEU A 154 3.34 8.98 0.40
N THR A 155 4.21 7.98 0.30
CA THR A 155 4.21 6.83 1.19
C THR A 155 5.00 7.15 2.45
N VAL A 156 4.35 6.99 3.61
CA VAL A 156 4.99 7.05 4.93
C VAL A 156 5.18 5.64 5.45
N LYS A 157 6.44 5.23 5.57
CA LYS A 157 6.80 3.90 6.07
C LYS A 157 6.96 3.92 7.58
N SER A 158 6.19 3.11 8.28
CA SER A 158 6.16 3.06 9.73
C SER A 158 6.26 1.64 10.26
N ASP A 159 6.46 1.51 11.59
CA ASP A 159 6.40 0.24 12.32
C ASP A 159 5.03 -0.47 12.27
N LYS A 160 3.97 0.25 11.82
CA LYS A 160 2.59 -0.26 11.75
C LYS A 160 2.07 -0.42 10.33
N GLY A 161 2.93 -0.24 9.32
CA GLY A 161 2.57 -0.35 7.92
C GLY A 161 2.93 0.89 7.09
N GLU A 162 2.52 0.87 5.85
CA GLU A 162 2.78 1.94 4.89
C GLU A 162 1.50 2.74 4.64
N TYR A 163 1.52 4.01 5.01
CA TYR A 163 0.37 4.91 4.93
C TYR A 163 0.56 5.94 3.82
N ILE A 164 -0.54 6.31 3.18
CA ILE A 164 -0.55 7.15 1.99
C ILE A 164 -1.15 8.51 2.33
N LEU A 165 -0.37 9.56 2.05
CA LEU A 165 -0.83 10.95 2.02
C LEU A 165 -1.06 11.35 0.55
N ASP A 166 -2.26 11.82 0.25
CA ASP A 166 -2.77 12.02 -1.10
C ASP A 166 -3.46 13.39 -1.23
N ASN A 167 -3.33 14.04 -2.38
CA ASN A 167 -4.08 15.27 -2.66
C ASN A 167 -5.51 15.00 -3.15
N GLN A 168 -5.81 13.77 -3.59
CA GLN A 168 -7.18 13.37 -3.96
C GLN A 168 -8.02 12.95 -2.73
N SER A 169 -7.41 12.83 -1.54
CA SER A 169 -8.09 12.42 -0.30
C SER A 169 -7.45 13.06 0.93
N ASP A 170 -8.30 13.62 1.79
CA ASP A 170 -7.86 14.08 3.10
C ASP A 170 -7.61 12.94 4.09
N GLN A 171 -8.19 11.77 3.81
CA GLN A 171 -7.98 10.58 4.63
C GLN A 171 -6.63 9.94 4.33
N ILE A 172 -5.89 9.65 5.39
CA ILE A 172 -4.68 8.85 5.32
C ILE A 172 -5.08 7.38 5.41
N LEU A 173 -4.77 6.63 4.37
CA LEU A 173 -5.13 5.21 4.25
C LEU A 173 -3.89 4.33 4.28
N LEU A 174 -4.06 3.10 4.75
CA LEU A 174 -3.09 2.05 4.48
C LEU A 174 -3.00 1.83 2.97
N TRP A 175 -1.83 1.57 2.44
CA TRP A 175 -1.62 1.42 1.01
C TRP A 175 -2.61 0.45 0.34
N SER A 176 -2.89 -0.68 1.01
CA SER A 176 -3.82 -1.70 0.52
C SER A 176 -5.29 -1.26 0.50
N ASP A 177 -5.64 -0.18 1.22
CA ASP A 177 -7.00 0.33 1.30
C ASP A 177 -7.26 1.48 0.30
N THR A 178 -6.23 1.95 -0.40
CA THR A 178 -6.36 3.06 -1.36
C THR A 178 -7.13 2.68 -2.63
N GLY A 179 -7.07 1.41 -3.01
CA GLY A 179 -7.58 0.92 -4.29
C GLY A 179 -6.72 1.34 -5.49
N TYR A 180 -5.50 1.83 -5.26
CA TYR A 180 -4.52 2.18 -6.28
C TYR A 180 -3.69 0.98 -6.71
N ARG A 181 -3.18 1.01 -7.94
CA ARG A 181 -2.16 0.09 -8.39
C ARG A 181 -0.79 0.76 -8.23
N PHE A 182 -0.01 0.29 -7.29
CA PHE A 182 1.33 0.77 -7.01
C PHE A 182 2.30 0.36 -8.12
N VAL A 183 3.11 1.30 -8.60
CA VAL A 183 3.99 1.10 -9.76
C VAL A 183 5.44 1.09 -9.35
N LYS A 184 5.92 2.16 -8.73
CA LYS A 184 7.30 2.31 -8.27
C LYS A 184 7.40 3.38 -7.19
N ARG A 185 8.45 3.29 -6.38
CA ARG A 185 8.77 4.31 -5.37
C ARG A 185 10.26 4.48 -5.18
N GLN A 186 10.62 5.53 -4.45
CA GLN A 186 12.00 5.72 -3.97
C GLN A 186 12.42 4.60 -3.03
N ALA A 187 13.70 4.21 -3.08
CA ALA A 187 14.31 3.36 -2.06
C ALA A 187 14.54 4.16 -0.77
N GLN A 188 14.43 3.50 0.39
CA GLN A 188 14.71 4.15 1.66
C GLN A 188 16.18 4.61 1.79
N SER A 189 17.12 3.87 1.22
CA SER A 189 18.56 4.14 1.32
C SER A 189 19.05 5.28 0.42
N ASP A 190 18.42 5.48 -0.73
CA ASP A 190 18.85 6.46 -1.74
C ASP A 190 17.63 6.97 -2.51
N PRO A 191 17.32 8.28 -2.47
CA PRO A 191 16.18 8.86 -3.16
C PRO A 191 16.26 8.79 -4.69
N ASN A 192 17.44 8.52 -5.25
CA ASN A 192 17.63 8.37 -6.69
C ASN A 192 17.46 6.92 -7.17
N VAL A 193 17.42 5.97 -6.25
CA VAL A 193 17.11 4.58 -6.56
C VAL A 193 15.61 4.37 -6.47
N TRP A 194 15.03 3.85 -7.53
CA TRP A 194 13.59 3.57 -7.61
C TRP A 194 13.36 2.08 -7.74
N ILE A 195 12.34 1.58 -7.07
CA ILE A 195 12.03 0.16 -6.94
C ILE A 195 10.60 -0.05 -7.46
N ALA A 196 10.42 -1.06 -8.31
CA ALA A 196 9.11 -1.51 -8.73
C ALA A 196 8.29 -2.02 -7.53
N LEU A 197 6.98 -1.81 -7.57
CA LEU A 197 6.06 -2.21 -6.51
C LEU A 197 4.97 -3.14 -7.03
N GLY A 198 4.46 -3.99 -6.13
CA GLY A 198 3.42 -4.96 -6.43
C GLY A 198 3.98 -6.33 -6.82
N GLU A 199 3.08 -7.31 -6.89
CA GLU A 199 3.41 -8.63 -7.41
C GLU A 199 3.94 -8.50 -8.83
N PRO A 200 5.03 -9.20 -9.18
CA PRO A 200 5.42 -9.33 -10.59
C PRO A 200 4.19 -9.86 -11.33
N HIS A 201 3.70 -9.11 -12.30
CA HIS A 201 2.58 -9.58 -13.13
C HIS A 201 2.97 -10.95 -13.68
N PRO A 202 2.16 -12.01 -13.47
CA PRO A 202 2.42 -13.25 -14.18
C PRO A 202 2.51 -12.91 -15.66
N ALA A 203 3.57 -13.38 -16.31
CA ALA A 203 3.71 -13.22 -17.76
C ALA A 203 2.37 -13.62 -18.40
N PRO A 204 1.85 -12.86 -19.38
CA PRO A 204 0.61 -13.23 -20.04
C PRO A 204 0.75 -14.66 -20.51
N ALA A 205 -0.16 -15.53 -20.10
CA ALA A 205 -0.18 -16.91 -20.55
C ALA A 205 -0.21 -16.89 -22.07
N THR A 206 0.90 -17.27 -22.71
CA THR A 206 0.94 -17.44 -24.16
C THR A 206 -0.10 -18.48 -24.47
N ALA A 207 -1.19 -18.09 -25.10
CA ALA A 207 -2.18 -19.00 -25.61
C ALA A 207 -1.45 -19.92 -26.60
N SER A 208 -1.19 -21.16 -26.16
CA SER A 208 -0.69 -22.21 -27.04
C SER A 208 -1.81 -22.50 -28.03
N SER A 209 -1.70 -21.96 -29.23
CA SER A 209 -2.54 -22.35 -30.37
C SER A 209 -2.23 -23.81 -30.69
N ARG A 210 -3.21 -24.69 -30.51
CA ARG A 210 -3.26 -26.00 -31.13
C ARG A 210 -3.82 -25.87 -32.54
#